data_e6f1a81d9d0ac8c02d6fd981e691f0c0
#
_entry.id   e6f1a81d9d0ac8c02d6fd981e691f0c0
#
_cell.length_a   1.000
_cell.length_b   1.000
_cell.length_c   1.000
_cell.angle_alpha   90.00
_cell.angle_beta   90.00
_cell.angle_gamma   90.00
#
_symmetry.space_group_name_H-M   'P 1'
#
loop_
_entity.id
_entity.type
_entity.pdbx_description
1 polymer ?
#
loop_
_entity_poly.entity_id
_entity_poly.type
_entity_poly.pdbx_seq_one_letter_code
_entity_poly.pdbx_strand_id
1 'polypeptide(L)'
;MRFAHYLKAALTLAACALPLSAAAQVQLTPVVSGLTSPVFVGNSGDNLDRLFIVEQPGVIKVLQPGATTPTVFLDIQTKVLDGGERGLLGLAFHPQYASNGRLFVFYTREGDGALVIAEYGASPADANTAGTAERILLTIPHPTYSNHNGGMLAFGRDGYLHIGVGDGGSGNDPSNNAQNKNTLLGKLLRIDVNGALPYAIPPDNPFVGQPDTRPEIYAYGFRNPWRFSFDREGGTQWVGDVGQGAREEVDTLTEGGGNYGWRIFEGNLCTGIDSCANPQDYVFPIFDYDHSNGRCSLTGGYVYRGALEAVAEGTYVFGDYCSGEIFAWDGSSRATLLDTTLNISSFGEDEDGEIYVVGLGGTVSRLTRSAVSCTYAITPTRATFNAAGGQGSITVTSSAGCPWTAAPSDSWITITSGPGSGNGTVTYTVAPYSGKAKKRNGSITVGGRTLTIQQSR
;
A
#
# COMPACT_ATOMS: atom_id res chain seq x y z
N MET A 1 -27.69 -60.65 -46.15
CA MET A 1 -27.83 -59.34 -45.50
C MET A 1 -27.44 -59.54 -44.06
N ARG A 2 -26.26 -59.03 -43.66
CA ARG A 2 -25.75 -59.12 -42.24
C ARG A 2 -25.89 -57.76 -41.62
N PHE A 3 -26.67 -57.65 -40.56
CA PHE A 3 -26.79 -56.44 -39.73
C PHE A 3 -25.64 -56.37 -38.73
N ALA A 4 -24.84 -55.29 -38.78
CA ALA A 4 -23.81 -55.02 -37.81
C ALA A 4 -24.40 -54.13 -36.66
N HIS A 5 -24.31 -54.62 -35.42
CA HIS A 5 -24.69 -53.84 -34.27
C HIS A 5 -23.49 -53.00 -33.79
N TYR A 6 -23.63 -51.67 -33.79
CA TYR A 6 -22.69 -50.77 -33.17
C TYR A 6 -23.07 -50.57 -31.70
N LEU A 7 -22.21 -51.05 -30.81
CA LEU A 7 -22.27 -50.74 -29.39
C LEU A 7 -21.71 -49.32 -29.17
N LYS A 8 -22.56 -48.35 -28.76
CA LYS A 8 -22.10 -47.02 -28.28
C LYS A 8 -21.66 -47.12 -26.84
N ALA A 9 -20.35 -47.05 -26.59
CA ALA A 9 -19.81 -46.87 -25.26
C ALA A 9 -20.00 -45.40 -24.84
N ALA A 10 -20.81 -45.14 -23.82
CA ALA A 10 -20.94 -43.82 -23.23
C ALA A 10 -19.79 -43.59 -22.26
N LEU A 11 -18.85 -42.73 -22.58
CA LEU A 11 -17.80 -42.26 -21.69
C LEU A 11 -18.41 -41.23 -20.75
N THR A 12 -18.68 -41.60 -19.51
CA THR A 12 -19.01 -40.67 -18.44
C THR A 12 -17.74 -39.96 -17.97
N LEU A 13 -17.55 -38.70 -18.36
CA LEU A 13 -16.55 -37.82 -17.76
C LEU A 13 -17.01 -37.50 -16.35
N ALA A 14 -16.34 -38.09 -15.35
CA ALA A 14 -16.43 -37.63 -13.98
C ALA A 14 -15.67 -36.29 -13.88
N ALA A 15 -16.39 -35.18 -13.79
CA ALA A 15 -15.81 -33.88 -13.46
C ALA A 15 -15.27 -33.95 -12.03
N CYS A 16 -13.96 -34.14 -11.86
CA CYS A 16 -13.27 -33.90 -10.60
C CYS A 16 -13.38 -32.39 -10.31
N ALA A 17 -14.28 -32.00 -9.42
CA ALA A 17 -14.26 -30.70 -8.81
C ALA A 17 -12.99 -30.62 -7.94
N LEU A 18 -11.96 -29.95 -8.43
CA LEU A 18 -10.80 -29.61 -7.64
C LEU A 18 -11.27 -28.67 -6.52
N PRO A 19 -10.96 -28.94 -5.24
CA PRO A 19 -11.27 -27.99 -4.17
C PRO A 19 -10.50 -26.70 -4.47
N LEU A 20 -11.20 -25.56 -4.55
CA LEU A 20 -10.55 -24.25 -4.50
C LEU A 20 -9.74 -24.20 -3.20
N SER A 21 -8.42 -24.15 -3.31
CA SER A 21 -7.55 -23.89 -2.19
C SER A 21 -7.84 -22.50 -1.69
N ALA A 22 -8.21 -22.32 -0.43
CA ALA A 22 -8.27 -21.02 0.20
C ALA A 22 -6.82 -20.48 0.27
N ALA A 23 -6.42 -19.71 -0.73
CA ALA A 23 -5.21 -18.92 -0.65
C ALA A 23 -5.41 -17.86 0.46
N ALA A 24 -4.35 -17.52 1.19
CA ALA A 24 -4.39 -16.39 2.10
C ALA A 24 -4.81 -15.15 1.30
N GLN A 25 -5.87 -14.49 1.74
CA GLN A 25 -6.41 -13.32 1.04
C GLN A 25 -5.97 -12.06 1.75
N VAL A 26 -5.69 -11.03 0.97
CA VAL A 26 -5.49 -9.68 1.49
C VAL A 26 -6.80 -9.22 2.14
N GLN A 27 -6.71 -8.54 3.26
CA GLN A 27 -7.85 -7.99 3.99
C GLN A 27 -7.48 -6.69 4.71
N LEU A 28 -8.47 -5.92 5.12
CA LEU A 28 -8.32 -4.77 6.00
C LEU A 28 -8.61 -5.19 7.44
N THR A 29 -7.62 -5.03 8.32
CA THR A 29 -7.79 -5.23 9.76
C THR A 29 -8.02 -3.86 10.42
N PRO A 30 -9.17 -3.60 11.03
CA PRO A 30 -9.46 -2.33 11.70
C PRO A 30 -8.44 -2.02 12.79
N VAL A 31 -7.97 -0.75 12.84
CA VAL A 31 -7.03 -0.24 13.84
C VAL A 31 -7.71 0.80 14.72
N VAL A 32 -8.37 1.77 14.11
CA VAL A 32 -9.11 2.82 14.83
C VAL A 32 -10.34 3.26 14.02
N SER A 33 -11.37 3.67 14.73
CA SER A 33 -12.62 4.21 14.16
C SER A 33 -13.12 5.39 14.99
N GLY A 34 -14.15 6.09 14.49
CA GLY A 34 -14.73 7.26 15.16
C GLY A 34 -13.86 8.52 15.01
N LEU A 35 -13.04 8.58 13.96
CA LEU A 35 -12.29 9.76 13.56
C LEU A 35 -13.18 10.74 12.79
N THR A 36 -12.78 12.00 12.73
CA THR A 36 -13.50 13.05 12.00
C THR A 36 -12.79 13.36 10.68
N SER A 37 -13.33 12.83 9.57
CA SER A 37 -12.78 13.03 8.21
C SER A 37 -11.25 12.86 8.16
N PRO A 38 -10.70 11.68 8.51
CA PRO A 38 -9.27 11.48 8.46
C PRO A 38 -8.78 11.48 7.01
N VAL A 39 -7.67 12.16 6.75
CA VAL A 39 -7.11 12.35 5.42
C VAL A 39 -5.63 11.95 5.30
N PHE A 40 -4.99 11.55 6.40
CA PHE A 40 -3.63 11.02 6.37
C PHE A 40 -3.34 10.17 7.61
N VAL A 41 -2.45 9.20 7.47
CA VAL A 41 -1.84 8.45 8.56
C VAL A 41 -0.35 8.21 8.23
N GLY A 42 0.50 8.29 9.26
CA GLY A 42 1.92 8.02 9.12
C GLY A 42 2.61 7.88 10.47
N ASN A 43 3.92 7.72 10.45
CA ASN A 43 4.76 7.54 11.62
C ASN A 43 5.77 8.69 11.76
N SER A 44 6.43 8.78 12.91
CA SER A 44 7.42 9.83 13.19
C SER A 44 8.87 9.39 12.97
N GLY A 45 9.14 8.12 12.72
CA GLY A 45 10.48 7.56 12.54
C GLY A 45 11.35 7.63 13.80
N ASP A 46 10.76 7.66 15.01
CA ASP A 46 11.46 7.78 16.29
C ASP A 46 11.62 6.45 17.04
N ASN A 47 11.25 5.33 16.40
CA ASN A 47 11.24 3.96 16.91
C ASN A 47 10.32 3.76 18.13
N LEU A 48 9.21 4.51 18.18
CA LEU A 48 8.16 4.35 19.18
C LEU A 48 6.89 3.71 18.63
N ASP A 49 6.87 3.31 17.35
CA ASP A 49 5.77 2.63 16.65
C ASP A 49 4.41 3.33 16.78
N ARG A 50 4.44 4.67 16.88
CA ARG A 50 3.23 5.49 17.01
C ARG A 50 2.66 5.84 15.63
N LEU A 51 1.34 5.81 15.51
CA LEU A 51 0.64 6.32 14.34
C LEU A 51 0.08 7.71 14.59
N PHE A 52 0.32 8.61 13.65
CA PHE A 52 -0.23 9.97 13.66
C PHE A 52 -1.29 10.07 12.57
N ILE A 53 -2.49 10.53 12.95
CA ILE A 53 -3.65 10.59 12.08
C ILE A 53 -4.07 12.04 11.94
N VAL A 54 -4.14 12.52 10.70
CA VAL A 54 -4.58 13.88 10.38
C VAL A 54 -6.07 13.87 10.11
N GLU A 55 -6.82 14.64 10.89
CA GLU A 55 -8.23 14.93 10.67
C GLU A 55 -8.37 16.27 9.94
N GLN A 56 -9.11 16.26 8.83
CA GLN A 56 -9.27 17.40 7.91
C GLN A 56 -9.65 18.73 8.59
N PRO A 57 -10.51 18.76 9.64
CA PRO A 57 -10.85 20.01 10.32
C PRO A 57 -9.71 20.71 11.08
N GLY A 58 -8.52 20.08 11.19
CA GLY A 58 -7.37 20.74 11.82
C GLY A 58 -6.84 20.06 13.08
N VAL A 59 -7.11 18.76 13.28
CA VAL A 59 -6.60 18.00 14.43
C VAL A 59 -5.64 16.92 13.95
N ILE A 60 -4.51 16.77 14.63
CA ILE A 60 -3.65 15.60 14.51
C ILE A 60 -3.82 14.77 15.79
N LYS A 61 -4.11 13.48 15.61
CA LYS A 61 -4.17 12.52 16.71
C LYS A 61 -2.98 11.59 16.70
N VAL A 62 -2.58 11.11 17.88
CA VAL A 62 -1.56 10.08 18.03
C VAL A 62 -2.16 8.83 18.66
N LEU A 63 -1.90 7.68 18.03
CA LEU A 63 -2.26 6.36 18.51
C LEU A 63 -1.01 5.64 18.98
N GLN A 64 -1.00 5.24 20.26
CA GLN A 64 0.08 4.47 20.85
C GLN A 64 0.04 3.01 20.40
N PRO A 65 1.19 2.31 20.38
CA PRO A 65 1.22 0.87 20.08
C PRO A 65 0.25 0.09 20.97
N GLY A 66 -0.59 -0.74 20.35
CA GLY A 66 -1.58 -1.55 21.06
C GLY A 66 -2.80 -0.82 21.60
N ALA A 67 -2.85 0.52 21.50
CA ALA A 67 -4.04 1.28 21.85
C ALA A 67 -5.11 1.21 20.75
N THR A 68 -6.38 1.41 21.12
CA THR A 68 -7.51 1.48 20.19
C THR A 68 -8.16 2.87 20.15
N THR A 69 -7.72 3.77 21.04
CA THR A 69 -8.25 5.14 21.16
C THR A 69 -7.08 6.12 21.05
N PRO A 70 -7.05 6.94 20.00
CA PRO A 70 -6.02 7.96 19.83
C PRO A 70 -6.29 9.17 20.72
N THR A 71 -5.22 9.90 21.08
CA THR A 71 -5.29 11.17 21.80
C THR A 71 -4.93 12.33 20.88
N VAL A 72 -5.31 13.55 21.25
CA VAL A 72 -4.95 14.76 20.49
C VAL A 72 -3.48 15.03 20.62
N PHE A 73 -2.77 15.14 19.50
CA PHE A 73 -1.37 15.52 19.40
C PHE A 73 -1.19 17.03 19.12
N LEU A 74 -1.94 17.54 18.14
CA LEU A 74 -1.96 18.96 17.76
C LEU A 74 -3.39 19.37 17.39
N ASP A 75 -3.87 20.51 17.87
CA ASP A 75 -5.14 21.12 17.48
C ASP A 75 -4.89 22.54 16.95
N ILE A 76 -5.18 22.75 15.66
CA ILE A 76 -5.09 24.02 14.96
C ILE A 76 -6.40 24.37 14.23
N GLN A 77 -7.54 23.83 14.64
CA GLN A 77 -8.84 24.03 14.00
C GLN A 77 -9.19 25.50 13.76
N THR A 78 -8.79 26.39 14.68
CA THR A 78 -9.03 27.83 14.55
C THR A 78 -8.27 28.51 13.42
N LYS A 79 -7.30 27.82 12.81
CA LYS A 79 -6.48 28.34 11.70
C LYS A 79 -6.86 27.73 10.36
N VAL A 80 -7.64 26.65 10.36
CA VAL A 80 -7.91 25.81 9.21
C VAL A 80 -9.28 26.11 8.63
N LEU A 81 -9.31 26.44 7.34
CA LEU A 81 -10.52 26.47 6.54
C LEU A 81 -10.74 25.06 5.99
N ASP A 82 -11.72 24.33 6.50
CA ASP A 82 -12.06 22.99 6.05
C ASP A 82 -13.30 22.96 5.15
N GLY A 83 -13.54 21.80 4.53
CA GLY A 83 -14.67 21.52 3.67
C GLY A 83 -14.32 21.31 2.19
N GLY A 84 -14.94 20.31 1.59
CA GLY A 84 -14.55 19.81 0.28
C GLY A 84 -13.14 19.25 0.31
N GLU A 85 -12.24 19.79 -0.53
CA GLU A 85 -10.83 19.37 -0.53
C GLU A 85 -9.94 20.23 0.41
N ARG A 86 -10.48 21.27 1.05
CA ARG A 86 -9.75 22.14 1.96
C ARG A 86 -9.65 21.54 3.35
N GLY A 87 -8.62 21.90 4.10
CA GLY A 87 -8.44 21.46 5.47
C GLY A 87 -6.99 21.38 5.90
N LEU A 88 -6.73 20.67 6.98
CA LEU A 88 -5.41 20.16 7.34
C LEU A 88 -5.16 18.89 6.53
N LEU A 89 -4.23 18.94 5.57
CA LEU A 89 -4.12 17.95 4.49
C LEU A 89 -2.87 17.08 4.57
N GLY A 90 -1.79 17.56 5.21
CA GLY A 90 -0.52 16.87 5.28
C GLY A 90 0.23 17.05 6.57
N LEU A 91 1.04 16.05 6.89
CA LEU A 91 1.95 16.00 8.02
C LEU A 91 3.24 15.31 7.60
N ALA A 92 4.38 15.89 7.94
CA ALA A 92 5.68 15.25 7.82
C ALA A 92 6.51 15.50 9.07
N PHE A 93 7.20 14.48 9.55
CA PHE A 93 8.17 14.62 10.64
C PHE A 93 9.57 14.81 10.07
N HIS A 94 10.35 15.67 10.72
CA HIS A 94 11.76 15.84 10.34
C HIS A 94 12.52 14.50 10.42
N PRO A 95 13.46 14.19 9.52
CA PRO A 95 14.22 12.93 9.59
C PRO A 95 14.96 12.69 10.92
N GLN A 96 15.20 13.76 11.67
CA GLN A 96 15.80 13.71 13.02
C GLN A 96 14.77 14.05 14.11
N TYR A 97 13.49 13.74 13.90
CA TYR A 97 12.41 14.09 14.83
C TYR A 97 12.68 13.58 16.25
N ALA A 98 13.19 12.37 16.41
CA ALA A 98 13.54 11.81 17.71
C ALA A 98 14.46 12.73 18.58
N SER A 99 15.28 13.58 17.94
CA SER A 99 16.21 14.49 18.61
C SER A 99 15.78 15.95 18.62
N ASN A 100 15.06 16.41 17.57
CA ASN A 100 14.73 17.82 17.40
C ASN A 100 13.24 18.15 17.56
N GLY A 101 12.36 17.14 17.55
CA GLY A 101 10.91 17.27 17.73
C GLY A 101 10.19 18.06 16.65
N ARG A 102 10.83 18.35 15.50
CA ARG A 102 10.26 19.20 14.44
C ARG A 102 9.27 18.43 13.56
N LEU A 103 8.13 19.03 13.30
CA LEU A 103 7.12 18.50 12.37
C LEU A 103 6.57 19.62 11.48
N PHE A 104 6.02 19.24 10.34
CA PHE A 104 5.55 20.14 9.30
C PHE A 104 4.14 19.77 8.92
N VAL A 105 3.30 20.79 8.74
CA VAL A 105 1.91 20.60 8.31
C VAL A 105 1.62 21.41 7.06
N PHE A 106 0.68 20.90 6.27
CA PHE A 106 0.08 21.61 5.14
C PHE A 106 -1.40 21.81 5.42
N TYR A 107 -1.87 23.05 5.36
CA TYR A 107 -3.28 23.33 5.58
C TYR A 107 -3.78 24.49 4.73
N THR A 108 -5.10 24.54 4.51
CA THR A 108 -5.79 25.70 3.92
C THR A 108 -6.13 26.68 5.04
N ARG A 109 -5.66 27.93 4.92
CA ARG A 109 -5.77 28.94 5.98
C ARG A 109 -7.17 29.52 6.05
N GLU A 110 -7.69 29.65 7.29
CA GLU A 110 -8.93 30.35 7.57
C GLU A 110 -8.84 31.84 7.14
N GLY A 111 -9.93 32.35 6.58
CA GLY A 111 -10.09 33.74 6.16
C GLY A 111 -9.75 34.03 4.70
N ASP A 112 -8.66 33.51 4.14
CA ASP A 112 -8.25 33.81 2.75
C ASP A 112 -8.08 32.57 1.84
N GLY A 113 -8.15 31.36 2.40
CA GLY A 113 -8.01 30.11 1.65
C GLY A 113 -6.61 29.84 1.13
N ALA A 114 -5.60 30.58 1.55
CA ALA A 114 -4.21 30.34 1.14
C ALA A 114 -3.69 28.98 1.64
N LEU A 115 -2.88 28.33 0.82
CA LEU A 115 -2.18 27.10 1.23
C LEU A 115 -0.97 27.47 2.06
N VAL A 116 -0.86 26.89 3.26
CA VAL A 116 0.20 27.21 4.21
C VAL A 116 0.98 25.95 4.55
N ILE A 117 2.30 26.06 4.45
CA ILE A 117 3.25 25.08 4.98
C ILE A 117 3.85 25.70 6.24
N ALA A 118 3.65 25.03 7.37
CA ALA A 118 4.10 25.52 8.67
C ALA A 118 4.83 24.46 9.47
N GLU A 119 5.78 24.90 10.26
CA GLU A 119 6.51 24.08 11.24
C GLU A 119 5.94 24.23 12.63
N TYR A 120 5.84 23.11 13.32
CA TYR A 120 5.55 22.99 14.75
C TYR A 120 6.63 22.14 15.41
N GLY A 121 6.60 22.08 16.73
CA GLY A 121 7.53 21.25 17.52
C GLY A 121 6.78 20.38 18.52
N ALA A 122 7.30 19.18 18.78
CA ALA A 122 6.85 18.37 19.90
C ALA A 122 7.02 19.10 21.23
N SER A 123 6.14 18.84 22.18
CA SER A 123 6.26 19.39 23.52
C SER A 123 7.48 18.78 24.24
N PRO A 124 8.38 19.59 24.81
CA PRO A 124 9.48 19.05 25.62
C PRO A 124 9.03 18.27 26.86
N ALA A 125 7.79 18.50 27.30
CA ALA A 125 7.23 17.87 28.50
C ALA A 125 6.53 16.54 28.20
N ASP A 126 6.02 16.38 26.96
CA ASP A 126 5.28 15.17 26.54
C ASP A 126 5.43 14.98 25.03
N ALA A 127 6.13 13.93 24.63
CA ALA A 127 6.34 13.57 23.23
C ALA A 127 5.04 13.20 22.48
N ASN A 128 3.91 13.04 23.18
CA ASN A 128 2.59 12.75 22.61
C ASN A 128 1.74 14.01 22.42
N THR A 129 2.32 15.19 22.62
CA THR A 129 1.67 16.47 22.34
C THR A 129 2.64 17.38 21.58
N ALA A 130 2.10 18.20 20.69
CA ALA A 130 2.85 19.27 20.03
C ALA A 130 2.58 20.61 20.70
N GLY A 131 3.58 21.49 20.70
CA GLY A 131 3.42 22.88 21.06
C GLY A 131 2.60 23.62 20.00
N THR A 132 1.90 24.68 20.42
CA THR A 132 1.03 25.49 19.52
C THR A 132 1.77 26.64 18.82
N ALA A 133 3.07 26.81 19.09
CA ALA A 133 3.91 27.82 18.44
C ALA A 133 4.12 27.43 16.96
N GLU A 134 3.61 28.27 16.07
CA GLU A 134 3.68 28.06 14.64
C GLU A 134 4.80 28.90 14.01
N ARG A 135 5.53 28.29 13.08
CA ARG A 135 6.44 28.99 12.19
C ARG A 135 6.00 28.75 10.73
N ILE A 136 5.39 29.75 10.11
CA ILE A 136 5.03 29.67 8.69
C ILE A 136 6.31 29.68 7.84
N LEU A 137 6.47 28.67 7.00
CA LEU A 137 7.56 28.54 6.04
C LEU A 137 7.16 29.14 4.69
N LEU A 138 6.02 28.71 4.14
CA LEU A 138 5.58 29.10 2.82
C LEU A 138 4.07 29.36 2.84
N THR A 139 3.66 30.41 2.11
CA THR A 139 2.25 30.70 1.85
C THR A 139 2.05 30.80 0.34
N ILE A 140 1.11 30.03 -0.18
CA ILE A 140 0.76 30.00 -1.61
C ILE A 140 -0.65 30.54 -1.76
N PRO A 141 -0.86 31.67 -2.45
CA PRO A 141 -2.21 32.18 -2.71
C PRO A 141 -3.06 31.17 -3.48
N HIS A 142 -4.28 30.91 -2.97
CA HIS A 142 -5.26 30.01 -3.59
C HIS A 142 -6.67 30.65 -3.50
N PRO A 143 -6.88 31.82 -4.12
CA PRO A 143 -8.03 32.67 -3.79
C PRO A 143 -9.31 32.35 -4.55
N THR A 144 -9.25 31.53 -5.60
CA THR A 144 -10.34 31.46 -6.59
C THR A 144 -11.25 30.25 -6.37
N TYR A 145 -10.68 29.07 -6.24
CA TYR A 145 -11.43 27.81 -6.13
C TYR A 145 -11.15 27.10 -4.81
N SER A 146 -11.94 26.06 -4.49
CA SER A 146 -11.80 25.33 -3.23
C SER A 146 -11.19 23.94 -3.40
N ASN A 147 -10.90 23.55 -4.62
CA ASN A 147 -10.41 22.23 -5.00
C ASN A 147 -8.98 22.31 -5.58
N HIS A 148 -8.37 21.16 -5.80
CA HIS A 148 -6.99 20.95 -6.24
C HIS A 148 -5.97 21.66 -5.33
N ASN A 149 -6.07 21.35 -4.04
CA ASN A 149 -5.15 21.92 -3.05
C ASN A 149 -3.82 21.15 -2.99
N GLY A 150 -3.80 19.88 -3.44
CA GLY A 150 -2.71 18.97 -3.12
C GLY A 150 -2.69 18.66 -1.63
N GLY A 151 -1.54 18.86 -0.98
CA GLY A 151 -1.45 18.82 0.49
C GLY A 151 -0.45 17.82 1.05
N MET A 152 0.09 16.92 0.25
CA MET A 152 1.06 15.93 0.73
C MET A 152 2.41 16.58 1.04
N LEU A 153 2.99 16.17 2.16
CA LEU A 153 4.34 16.49 2.61
C LEU A 153 5.11 15.20 2.88
N ALA A 154 6.35 15.11 2.41
CA ALA A 154 7.27 14.05 2.82
C ALA A 154 8.72 14.50 2.67
N PHE A 155 9.62 13.95 3.49
CA PHE A 155 11.05 14.13 3.29
C PHE A 155 11.59 13.08 2.32
N GLY A 156 12.35 13.55 1.31
CA GLY A 156 13.12 12.68 0.47
C GLY A 156 14.36 12.13 1.19
N ARG A 157 15.00 11.13 0.60
CA ARG A 157 16.30 10.60 1.09
C ARG A 157 17.42 11.65 1.08
N ASP A 158 17.25 12.69 0.29
CA ASP A 158 18.12 13.87 0.24
C ASP A 158 18.01 14.78 1.48
N GLY A 159 17.04 14.51 2.36
CA GLY A 159 16.76 15.25 3.58
C GLY A 159 15.99 16.55 3.37
N TYR A 160 15.52 16.83 2.18
CA TYR A 160 14.70 18.00 1.85
C TYR A 160 13.20 17.69 1.95
N LEU A 161 12.41 18.72 2.22
CA LEU A 161 10.95 18.60 2.29
C LEU A 161 10.35 18.76 0.90
N HIS A 162 9.65 17.72 0.43
CA HIS A 162 8.86 17.73 -0.80
C HIS A 162 7.41 18.05 -0.48
N ILE A 163 6.75 18.82 -1.37
CA ILE A 163 5.41 19.38 -1.16
C ILE A 163 4.62 19.20 -2.45
N GLY A 164 3.47 18.53 -2.41
CA GLY A 164 2.54 18.44 -3.54
C GLY A 164 1.53 19.57 -3.52
N VAL A 165 1.41 20.31 -4.61
CA VAL A 165 0.51 21.46 -4.76
C VAL A 165 -0.30 21.31 -6.04
N GLY A 166 -1.63 21.35 -5.94
CA GLY A 166 -2.52 21.31 -7.10
C GLY A 166 -2.50 22.58 -7.94
N ASP A 167 -3.13 22.52 -9.11
CA ASP A 167 -3.16 23.63 -10.10
C ASP A 167 -4.00 24.85 -9.70
N GLY A 168 -4.68 24.78 -8.56
CA GLY A 168 -5.50 25.87 -8.02
C GLY A 168 -6.99 25.75 -8.36
N GLY A 169 -7.40 24.63 -8.97
CA GLY A 169 -8.80 24.23 -9.08
C GLY A 169 -9.49 24.59 -10.38
N SER A 170 -10.75 24.25 -10.45
CA SER A 170 -11.62 24.29 -11.64
C SER A 170 -11.30 23.19 -12.67
N GLY A 171 -12.09 23.14 -13.75
CA GLY A 171 -11.81 22.28 -14.90
C GLY A 171 -10.81 22.94 -15.86
N ASN A 172 -9.96 22.13 -16.48
CA ASN A 172 -9.05 22.53 -17.56
C ASN A 172 -7.95 23.53 -17.17
N ASP A 173 -7.62 23.69 -15.89
CA ASP A 173 -6.63 24.66 -15.39
C ASP A 173 -6.72 26.01 -16.15
N PRO A 174 -7.77 26.79 -15.92
CA PRO A 174 -8.04 27.99 -16.77
C PRO A 174 -6.95 29.05 -16.72
N SER A 175 -6.13 29.04 -15.67
CA SER A 175 -4.99 29.93 -15.50
C SER A 175 -3.68 29.36 -16.03
N ASN A 176 -3.69 28.13 -16.54
CA ASN A 176 -2.50 27.40 -16.99
C ASN A 176 -1.40 27.36 -15.92
N ASN A 177 -1.81 27.19 -14.66
CA ASN A 177 -0.90 27.21 -13.52
C ASN A 177 0.09 26.04 -13.57
N ALA A 178 -0.37 24.86 -13.99
CA ALA A 178 0.47 23.66 -14.04
C ALA A 178 1.70 23.86 -14.93
N GLN A 179 1.56 24.56 -16.06
CA GLN A 179 2.66 24.84 -17.00
C GLN A 179 3.39 26.15 -16.69
N ASN A 180 2.82 27.05 -15.88
CA ASN A 180 3.43 28.32 -15.56
C ASN A 180 4.43 28.18 -14.40
N LYS A 181 5.72 28.29 -14.69
CA LYS A 181 6.79 28.18 -13.69
C LYS A 181 6.97 29.42 -12.79
N ASN A 182 6.22 30.52 -13.03
CA ASN A 182 6.20 31.69 -12.14
C ASN A 182 5.27 31.51 -10.93
N THR A 183 4.44 30.46 -10.91
CA THR A 183 3.57 30.10 -9.79
C THR A 183 3.99 28.78 -9.15
N LEU A 184 3.59 28.55 -7.90
CA LEU A 184 3.82 27.31 -7.19
C LEU A 184 2.65 26.33 -7.30
N LEU A 185 1.57 26.70 -8.02
CA LEU A 185 0.40 25.85 -8.26
C LEU A 185 0.69 24.84 -9.39
N GLY A 186 0.19 23.61 -9.26
CA GLY A 186 0.40 22.52 -10.21
C GLY A 186 1.83 21.95 -10.20
N LYS A 187 2.42 21.78 -9.01
CA LYS A 187 3.85 21.52 -8.82
C LYS A 187 4.12 20.46 -7.74
N LEU A 188 5.25 19.80 -7.88
CA LEU A 188 5.99 19.28 -6.74
C LEU A 188 7.10 20.28 -6.40
N LEU A 189 7.14 20.72 -5.16
CA LEU A 189 8.14 21.66 -4.65
C LEU A 189 9.16 20.91 -3.77
N ARG A 190 10.38 21.45 -3.66
CA ARG A 190 11.42 20.94 -2.77
C ARG A 190 12.14 22.10 -2.08
N ILE A 191 12.14 22.08 -0.74
CA ILE A 191 12.75 23.12 0.10
C ILE A 191 13.65 22.53 1.19
N ASP A 192 14.64 23.32 1.62
CA ASP A 192 15.51 23.00 2.74
C ASP A 192 15.04 23.71 4.02
N VAL A 193 14.47 22.96 4.94
CA VAL A 193 13.98 23.46 6.23
C VAL A 193 15.08 23.65 7.27
N ASN A 194 16.32 23.24 6.96
CA ASN A 194 17.50 23.38 7.82
C ASN A 194 18.40 24.57 7.47
N GLY A 195 18.11 25.21 6.34
CA GLY A 195 18.86 26.33 5.84
C GLY A 195 18.45 27.67 6.46
N ALA A 196 18.55 28.74 5.67
CA ALA A 196 18.14 30.09 6.08
C ALA A 196 16.64 30.18 6.30
N LEU A 197 16.21 31.06 7.22
CA LEU A 197 14.79 31.30 7.49
C LEU A 197 14.12 32.12 6.39
N PRO A 198 12.85 31.85 6.04
CA PRO A 198 11.96 30.80 6.59
C PRO A 198 12.33 29.40 6.14
N TYR A 199 12.98 29.21 5.01
CA TYR A 199 13.59 28.02 4.42
C TYR A 199 14.68 28.45 3.43
N ALA A 200 15.51 27.50 3.00
CA ALA A 200 16.44 27.70 1.89
C ALA A 200 16.01 26.90 0.65
N ILE A 201 16.57 27.25 -0.49
CA ILE A 201 16.41 26.50 -1.72
C ILE A 201 17.57 25.50 -1.84
N PRO A 202 17.32 24.20 -2.03
CA PRO A 202 18.38 23.24 -2.35
C PRO A 202 19.16 23.70 -3.60
N PRO A 203 20.50 23.72 -3.56
CA PRO A 203 21.30 24.29 -4.64
C PRO A 203 21.18 23.50 -5.97
N ASP A 204 20.76 22.26 -5.88
CA ASP A 204 20.53 21.34 -6.99
C ASP A 204 19.06 21.27 -7.44
N ASN A 205 18.18 22.18 -6.97
CA ASN A 205 16.87 22.31 -7.56
C ASN A 205 16.98 22.68 -9.04
N PRO A 206 16.19 22.04 -9.93
CA PRO A 206 16.41 22.13 -11.38
C PRO A 206 16.24 23.50 -11.99
N PHE A 207 15.53 24.40 -11.29
CA PHE A 207 15.21 25.74 -11.81
C PHE A 207 15.95 26.87 -11.09
N VAL A 208 16.93 26.58 -10.24
CA VAL A 208 17.76 27.58 -9.55
C VAL A 208 18.49 28.44 -10.57
N GLY A 209 18.37 29.79 -10.43
CA GLY A 209 19.05 30.74 -11.30
C GLY A 209 18.43 30.91 -12.69
N GLN A 210 17.33 30.23 -13.00
CA GLN A 210 16.63 30.42 -14.25
C GLN A 210 15.69 31.66 -14.15
N PRO A 211 15.64 32.51 -15.14
CA PRO A 211 14.72 33.68 -15.16
C PRO A 211 13.27 33.17 -15.24
N ASP A 212 12.37 33.97 -14.70
CA ASP A 212 10.91 33.74 -14.76
C ASP A 212 10.49 32.35 -14.28
N THR A 213 11.19 31.81 -13.27
CA THR A 213 10.88 30.53 -12.63
C THR A 213 10.99 30.62 -11.11
N ARG A 214 10.15 29.88 -10.42
CA ARG A 214 10.23 29.73 -8.96
C ARG A 214 11.27 28.65 -8.62
N PRO A 215 12.29 28.97 -7.83
CA PRO A 215 13.37 28.04 -7.52
C PRO A 215 12.96 26.89 -6.59
N GLU A 216 11.80 27.00 -5.94
CA GLU A 216 11.21 25.93 -5.13
C GLU A 216 10.73 24.74 -5.97
N ILE A 217 10.48 24.93 -7.28
CA ILE A 217 9.91 23.92 -8.16
C ILE A 217 10.91 22.77 -8.34
N TYR A 218 10.45 21.55 -8.03
CA TYR A 218 11.18 20.30 -8.31
C TYR A 218 10.67 19.63 -9.59
N ALA A 219 9.35 19.60 -9.80
CA ALA A 219 8.70 19.15 -11.04
C ALA A 219 7.39 19.91 -11.24
N TYR A 220 6.86 19.92 -12.47
CA TYR A 220 5.68 20.70 -12.83
C TYR A 220 4.77 19.97 -13.82
N GLY A 221 3.60 20.55 -14.08
CA GLY A 221 2.63 19.94 -14.98
C GLY A 221 1.72 18.92 -14.30
N PHE A 222 1.43 19.10 -13.00
CA PHE A 222 0.48 18.30 -12.23
C PHE A 222 -0.87 19.01 -12.13
N ARG A 223 -1.95 18.21 -12.05
CA ARG A 223 -3.30 18.71 -11.82
C ARG A 223 -3.61 18.83 -10.33
N ASN A 224 -3.58 17.71 -9.62
CA ASN A 224 -3.82 17.65 -8.18
C ASN A 224 -3.05 16.46 -7.59
N PRO A 225 -1.73 16.58 -7.40
CA PRO A 225 -0.89 15.52 -6.83
C PRO A 225 -1.29 15.31 -5.37
N TRP A 226 -2.34 14.49 -5.18
CA TRP A 226 -3.03 14.34 -3.90
C TRP A 226 -2.15 13.64 -2.87
N ARG A 227 -1.63 12.43 -3.20
CA ARG A 227 -0.70 11.72 -2.34
C ARG A 227 0.51 11.29 -3.13
N PHE A 228 1.67 11.41 -2.51
CA PHE A 228 2.90 10.83 -2.99
C PHE A 228 3.66 10.15 -1.85
N SER A 229 4.53 9.23 -2.19
CA SER A 229 5.40 8.54 -1.24
C SER A 229 6.78 8.31 -1.83
N PHE A 230 7.77 8.05 -0.98
CA PHE A 230 9.08 7.58 -1.40
C PHE A 230 9.19 6.10 -1.10
N ASP A 231 9.61 5.31 -2.08
CA ASP A 231 10.01 3.92 -1.82
C ASP A 231 11.17 3.89 -0.83
N ARG A 232 11.00 3.21 0.28
CA ARG A 232 11.99 3.13 1.37
C ARG A 232 13.33 2.54 0.92
N GLU A 233 13.36 1.64 -0.06
CA GLU A 233 14.59 1.05 -0.58
C GLU A 233 15.17 1.82 -1.75
N GLY A 234 14.38 2.07 -2.80
CA GLY A 234 14.83 2.68 -4.03
C GLY A 234 14.97 4.21 -3.95
N GLY A 235 14.19 4.86 -3.08
CA GLY A 235 14.08 6.32 -3.01
C GLY A 235 13.29 6.95 -4.15
N THR A 236 12.73 6.15 -5.06
CA THR A 236 11.85 6.64 -6.13
C THR A 236 10.61 7.28 -5.51
N GLN A 237 10.27 8.48 -5.94
CA GLN A 237 9.04 9.15 -5.57
C GLN A 237 7.89 8.65 -6.47
N TRP A 238 6.80 8.20 -5.86
CA TRP A 238 5.58 7.75 -6.51
C TRP A 238 4.49 8.76 -6.26
N VAL A 239 3.84 9.26 -7.29
CA VAL A 239 2.87 10.34 -7.22
C VAL A 239 1.54 9.87 -7.80
N GLY A 240 0.47 10.03 -7.04
CA GLY A 240 -0.89 9.92 -7.57
C GLY A 240 -1.38 11.30 -7.96
N ASP A 241 -1.51 11.57 -9.25
CA ASP A 241 -2.07 12.82 -9.76
C ASP A 241 -3.52 12.59 -10.20
N VAL A 242 -4.43 13.31 -9.57
CA VAL A 242 -5.87 13.16 -9.81
C VAL A 242 -6.25 13.79 -11.13
N GLY A 243 -6.78 12.98 -12.03
CA GLY A 243 -7.26 13.41 -13.34
C GLY A 243 -8.56 14.22 -13.32
N GLN A 244 -9.03 14.65 -14.49
CA GLN A 244 -10.22 15.50 -14.57
C GLN A 244 -11.50 14.71 -14.84
N GLY A 245 -11.51 13.83 -15.82
CA GLY A 245 -12.73 13.14 -16.19
C GLY A 245 -12.52 11.98 -17.16
N ALA A 246 -11.30 11.73 -17.57
CA ALA A 246 -10.97 10.67 -18.50
C ALA A 246 -9.97 9.67 -17.94
N ARG A 247 -8.92 10.13 -17.24
CA ARG A 247 -7.83 9.31 -16.74
C ARG A 247 -7.38 9.73 -15.35
N GLU A 248 -7.04 8.74 -14.55
CA GLU A 248 -6.26 8.85 -13.32
C GLU A 248 -4.86 8.31 -13.59
N GLU A 249 -3.80 8.92 -13.01
CA GLU A 249 -2.43 8.56 -13.36
C GLU A 249 -1.50 8.41 -12.16
N VAL A 250 -0.55 7.47 -12.29
CA VAL A 250 0.54 7.31 -11.34
C VAL A 250 1.86 7.59 -12.03
N ASP A 251 2.57 8.57 -11.48
CA ASP A 251 3.88 9.01 -11.94
C ASP A 251 4.99 8.52 -11.03
N THR A 252 6.20 8.47 -11.57
CA THR A 252 7.42 8.24 -10.79
C THR A 252 8.47 9.28 -11.11
N LEU A 253 9.19 9.73 -10.06
CA LEU A 253 10.31 10.64 -10.19
C LEU A 253 11.55 10.03 -9.58
N THR A 254 12.63 10.02 -10.36
CA THR A 254 14.00 9.69 -9.90
C THR A 254 14.88 10.93 -9.89
N GLU A 255 14.47 11.96 -10.63
CA GLU A 255 15.19 13.24 -10.76
C GLU A 255 14.17 14.39 -10.91
N GLY A 256 14.62 15.62 -10.68
CA GLY A 256 13.81 16.81 -10.84
C GLY A 256 13.84 17.38 -12.27
N GLY A 257 12.95 18.36 -12.54
CA GLY A 257 12.89 19.11 -13.78
C GLY A 257 11.85 18.64 -14.79
N GLY A 258 11.22 17.48 -14.55
CA GLY A 258 10.22 16.90 -15.45
C GLY A 258 8.94 17.74 -15.57
N ASN A 259 8.34 17.72 -16.77
CA ASN A 259 7.00 18.23 -17.06
C ASN A 259 6.04 17.05 -17.21
N TYR A 260 5.07 16.91 -16.31
CA TYR A 260 4.12 15.79 -16.24
C TYR A 260 2.84 16.00 -17.06
N GLY A 261 2.79 17.07 -17.83
CA GLY A 261 1.91 17.22 -19.00
C GLY A 261 0.58 17.90 -18.75
N TRP A 262 0.04 17.99 -17.54
CA TRP A 262 -1.20 18.70 -17.30
C TRP A 262 -1.02 20.22 -17.64
N ARG A 263 -1.90 20.82 -18.39
CA ARG A 263 -3.24 20.46 -18.92
C ARG A 263 -3.23 19.97 -20.38
N ILE A 264 -2.07 19.71 -20.97
CA ILE A 264 -1.92 19.25 -22.35
C ILE A 264 -2.34 17.77 -22.45
N PHE A 265 -1.92 16.98 -21.47
CA PHE A 265 -2.26 15.57 -21.34
C PHE A 265 -3.04 15.32 -20.04
N GLU A 266 -3.89 14.30 -20.04
CA GLU A 266 -4.54 13.67 -18.91
C GLU A 266 -4.22 12.17 -19.00
N GLY A 267 -3.31 11.67 -18.15
CA GLY A 267 -2.68 10.38 -18.39
C GLY A 267 -1.93 10.36 -19.72
N ASN A 268 -2.17 9.32 -20.50
CA ASN A 268 -1.64 9.20 -21.85
C ASN A 268 -2.53 9.85 -22.93
N LEU A 269 -3.61 10.54 -22.55
CA LEU A 269 -4.55 11.14 -23.47
C LEU A 269 -4.25 12.62 -23.71
N CYS A 270 -4.20 13.02 -24.99
CA CYS A 270 -4.24 14.41 -25.38
C CYS A 270 -5.60 15.03 -25.02
N THR A 271 -5.62 16.12 -24.23
CA THR A 271 -6.86 16.76 -23.80
C THR A 271 -7.53 17.56 -24.92
N GLY A 272 -6.75 18.00 -25.91
CA GLY A 272 -7.21 18.91 -26.96
C GLY A 272 -7.37 20.37 -26.50
N ILE A 273 -7.00 20.71 -25.27
CA ILE A 273 -7.01 22.08 -24.74
C ILE A 273 -5.87 22.87 -25.38
N ASP A 274 -4.69 22.29 -25.36
CA ASP A 274 -3.49 22.83 -25.99
C ASP A 274 -2.89 21.79 -26.97
N SER A 275 -1.84 22.20 -27.73
CA SER A 275 -1.23 21.33 -28.74
C SER A 275 -0.44 20.18 -28.09
N CYS A 276 -0.71 18.96 -28.51
CA CYS A 276 0.03 17.74 -28.11
C CYS A 276 1.13 17.35 -29.10
N ALA A 277 1.62 18.28 -29.92
CA ALA A 277 2.51 17.98 -31.05
C ALA A 277 3.92 17.48 -30.67
N ASN A 278 4.37 17.75 -29.44
CA ASN A 278 5.72 17.40 -28.98
C ASN A 278 5.65 16.54 -27.71
N PRO A 279 5.17 15.28 -27.79
CA PRO A 279 5.02 14.46 -26.60
C PRO A 279 6.36 14.14 -25.91
N GLN A 280 7.50 14.23 -26.60
CA GLN A 280 8.83 14.02 -26.03
C GLN A 280 9.25 15.09 -25.01
N ASP A 281 8.53 16.20 -24.90
CA ASP A 281 8.79 17.28 -23.93
C ASP A 281 8.16 17.00 -22.56
N TYR A 282 7.43 15.87 -22.45
CA TYR A 282 6.67 15.50 -21.27
C TYR A 282 7.11 14.13 -20.72
N VAL A 283 6.97 13.97 -19.41
CA VAL A 283 7.11 12.70 -18.72
C VAL A 283 5.71 12.09 -18.60
N PHE A 284 5.54 10.92 -19.18
CA PHE A 284 4.27 10.19 -19.11
C PHE A 284 4.21 9.28 -17.88
N PRO A 285 3.00 9.03 -17.36
CA PRO A 285 2.81 8.16 -16.20
C PRO A 285 3.28 6.72 -16.49
N ILE A 286 3.68 6.02 -15.43
CA ILE A 286 4.02 4.59 -15.53
C ILE A 286 2.79 3.74 -15.86
N PHE A 287 1.61 4.19 -15.45
CA PHE A 287 0.32 3.69 -15.87
C PHE A 287 -0.79 4.72 -15.61
N ASP A 288 -1.87 4.60 -16.35
CA ASP A 288 -3.12 5.33 -16.13
C ASP A 288 -4.32 4.36 -16.12
N TYR A 289 -5.47 4.85 -15.67
CA TYR A 289 -6.72 4.11 -15.76
C TYR A 289 -7.92 5.06 -15.97
N ASP A 290 -8.99 4.51 -16.56
CA ASP A 290 -10.22 5.24 -16.86
C ASP A 290 -11.22 5.23 -15.69
N HIS A 291 -12.25 6.07 -15.79
CA HIS A 291 -13.33 6.18 -14.82
C HIS A 291 -14.41 5.08 -14.93
N SER A 292 -14.13 3.98 -15.63
CA SER A 292 -15.02 2.83 -15.65
C SER A 292 -15.20 2.21 -14.25
N ASN A 293 -16.31 1.50 -14.04
CA ASN A 293 -16.63 0.82 -12.78
C ASN A 293 -16.77 1.73 -11.55
N GLY A 294 -17.16 2.99 -11.75
CA GLY A 294 -17.37 3.93 -10.66
C GLY A 294 -16.12 4.61 -10.12
N ARG A 295 -14.98 4.43 -10.78
CA ARG A 295 -13.71 5.13 -10.46
C ARG A 295 -13.82 6.59 -10.84
N CYS A 296 -13.14 7.46 -10.09
CA CYS A 296 -13.18 8.90 -10.37
C CYS A 296 -12.01 9.70 -9.80
N SER A 297 -11.23 9.14 -8.89
CA SER A 297 -10.18 9.90 -8.20
C SER A 297 -9.17 8.97 -7.58
N LEU A 298 -7.97 8.97 -8.13
CA LEU A 298 -6.82 8.27 -7.60
C LEU A 298 -6.41 8.85 -6.24
N THR A 299 -6.27 8.01 -5.25
CA THR A 299 -5.78 8.45 -3.93
C THR A 299 -4.24 8.51 -3.86
N GLY A 300 -3.54 7.71 -4.68
CA GLY A 300 -2.11 7.43 -4.52
C GLY A 300 -1.87 6.31 -3.53
N GLY A 301 -0.63 6.08 -3.11
CA GLY A 301 -0.29 4.92 -2.29
C GLY A 301 1.18 4.79 -1.92
N TYR A 302 1.61 3.57 -1.57
CA TYR A 302 2.95 3.24 -1.09
C TYR A 302 3.51 1.97 -1.72
N VAL A 303 4.83 1.91 -1.91
CA VAL A 303 5.52 0.65 -2.22
C VAL A 303 5.64 -0.17 -0.94
N TYR A 304 5.07 -1.36 -0.92
CA TYR A 304 5.06 -2.22 0.25
C TYR A 304 6.46 -2.74 0.59
N ARG A 305 6.87 -2.52 1.84
CA ARG A 305 8.16 -2.96 2.41
C ARG A 305 8.00 -3.59 3.79
N GLY A 306 6.78 -3.98 4.14
CA GLY A 306 6.47 -4.58 5.43
C GLY A 306 6.86 -6.05 5.53
N ALA A 307 7.09 -6.53 6.76
CA ALA A 307 7.49 -7.90 7.05
C ALA A 307 6.31 -8.87 7.19
N LEU A 308 5.06 -8.36 7.31
CA LEU A 308 3.86 -9.21 7.50
C LEU A 308 3.35 -9.83 6.19
N GLU A 309 4.04 -9.60 5.07
CA GLU A 309 3.73 -10.19 3.76
C GLU A 309 2.27 -10.00 3.32
N ALA A 310 1.69 -8.82 3.62
CA ALA A 310 0.31 -8.51 3.21
C ALA A 310 0.16 -8.65 1.68
N VAL A 311 1.15 -8.15 0.93
CA VAL A 311 1.35 -8.35 -0.50
C VAL A 311 2.83 -8.70 -0.75
N ALA A 312 3.22 -8.98 -1.99
CA ALA A 312 4.63 -9.17 -2.34
C ALA A 312 5.42 -7.88 -2.11
N GLU A 313 6.64 -8.01 -1.59
CA GLU A 313 7.55 -6.89 -1.42
C GLU A 313 7.83 -6.18 -2.75
N GLY A 314 7.91 -4.85 -2.74
CA GLY A 314 8.08 -4.02 -3.93
C GLY A 314 6.79 -3.73 -4.70
N THR A 315 5.64 -4.27 -4.27
CA THR A 315 4.34 -3.97 -4.87
C THR A 315 3.91 -2.55 -4.48
N TYR A 316 3.56 -1.69 -5.45
CA TYR A 316 2.91 -0.42 -5.17
C TYR A 316 1.42 -0.64 -4.91
N VAL A 317 0.96 -0.30 -3.72
CA VAL A 317 -0.43 -0.42 -3.28
C VAL A 317 -1.06 0.96 -3.26
N PHE A 318 -2.19 1.12 -3.96
CA PHE A 318 -2.89 2.40 -4.12
C PHE A 318 -4.40 2.19 -4.20
N GLY A 319 -5.17 3.26 -4.23
CA GLY A 319 -6.63 3.14 -4.24
C GLY A 319 -7.34 4.22 -5.04
N ASP A 320 -8.64 4.00 -5.25
CA ASP A 320 -9.56 4.98 -5.82
C ASP A 320 -10.60 5.40 -4.77
N TYR A 321 -10.78 6.70 -4.63
CA TYR A 321 -11.67 7.31 -3.65
C TYR A 321 -13.15 6.96 -3.87
N CYS A 322 -13.59 6.92 -5.13
CA CYS A 322 -14.99 6.75 -5.47
C CYS A 322 -15.43 5.29 -5.45
N SER A 323 -14.66 4.43 -6.09
CA SER A 323 -14.99 3.00 -6.17
C SER A 323 -14.67 2.25 -4.88
N GLY A 324 -13.72 2.76 -4.07
CA GLY A 324 -13.24 2.07 -2.88
C GLY A 324 -12.34 0.88 -3.20
N GLU A 325 -11.93 0.71 -4.46
CA GLU A 325 -11.00 -0.33 -4.86
C GLU A 325 -9.58 -0.03 -4.36
N ILE A 326 -8.93 -1.07 -3.85
CA ILE A 326 -7.50 -1.07 -3.52
C ILE A 326 -6.80 -1.91 -4.57
N PHE A 327 -5.78 -1.35 -5.19
CA PHE A 327 -5.02 -1.95 -6.28
C PHE A 327 -3.60 -2.29 -5.88
N ALA A 328 -3.00 -3.21 -6.63
CA ALA A 328 -1.58 -3.50 -6.65
C ALA A 328 -1.03 -3.25 -8.05
N TRP A 329 0.16 -2.67 -8.12
CA TRP A 329 1.00 -2.61 -9.31
C TRP A 329 2.29 -3.39 -9.04
N ASP A 330 2.57 -4.41 -9.84
CA ASP A 330 3.71 -5.32 -9.68
C ASP A 330 4.94 -4.94 -10.53
N GLY A 331 4.91 -3.76 -11.16
CA GLY A 331 5.91 -3.31 -12.12
C GLY A 331 5.52 -3.57 -13.58
N SER A 332 4.45 -4.33 -13.84
CA SER A 332 4.00 -4.68 -15.18
C SER A 332 2.49 -4.58 -15.37
N SER A 333 1.73 -4.88 -14.34
CA SER A 333 0.27 -4.95 -14.41
C SER A 333 -0.40 -4.45 -13.13
N ARG A 334 -1.61 -3.91 -13.31
CA ARG A 334 -2.50 -3.52 -12.21
C ARG A 334 -3.49 -4.65 -11.92
N ALA A 335 -3.63 -5.00 -10.65
CA ALA A 335 -4.64 -5.94 -10.17
C ALA A 335 -5.46 -5.30 -9.04
N THR A 336 -6.76 -5.62 -8.95
CA THR A 336 -7.58 -5.26 -7.77
C THR A 336 -7.28 -6.25 -6.65
N LEU A 337 -6.78 -5.73 -5.50
CA LEU A 337 -6.54 -6.50 -4.28
C LEU A 337 -7.82 -6.66 -3.47
N LEU A 338 -8.54 -5.56 -3.29
CA LEU A 338 -9.79 -5.49 -2.53
C LEU A 338 -10.75 -4.54 -3.22
N ASP A 339 -12.04 -4.88 -3.14
CA ASP A 339 -13.15 -4.02 -3.50
C ASP A 339 -13.91 -3.72 -2.21
N THR A 340 -13.88 -2.44 -1.79
CA THR A 340 -14.44 -1.99 -0.51
C THR A 340 -15.54 -0.96 -0.74
N THR A 341 -16.24 -0.60 0.34
CA THR A 341 -17.23 0.50 0.32
C THR A 341 -16.67 1.79 0.91
N LEU A 342 -15.34 1.89 1.08
CA LEU A 342 -14.70 3.06 1.67
C LEU A 342 -14.54 4.17 0.64
N ASN A 343 -14.74 5.42 1.06
CA ASN A 343 -14.13 6.54 0.37
C ASN A 343 -12.69 6.64 0.86
N ILE A 344 -11.75 6.08 0.08
CA ILE A 344 -10.33 5.98 0.48
C ILE A 344 -9.69 7.35 0.33
N SER A 345 -9.47 8.06 1.44
CA SER A 345 -8.90 9.39 1.46
C SER A 345 -7.37 9.41 1.44
N SER A 346 -6.72 8.36 1.92
CA SER A 346 -5.26 8.25 1.97
C SER A 346 -4.79 6.83 2.22
N PHE A 347 -3.49 6.65 2.03
CA PHE A 347 -2.70 5.57 2.57
C PHE A 347 -1.61 6.14 3.47
N GLY A 348 -0.96 5.28 4.23
CA GLY A 348 0.24 5.58 4.99
C GLY A 348 0.96 4.32 5.40
N GLU A 349 2.09 4.47 6.08
CA GLU A 349 2.88 3.33 6.56
C GLU A 349 3.33 3.57 8.00
N ASP A 350 3.54 2.47 8.73
CA ASP A 350 4.21 2.51 10.03
C ASP A 350 5.74 2.46 9.89
N GLU A 351 6.44 2.40 11.02
CA GLU A 351 7.90 2.35 11.04
C GLU A 351 8.45 1.05 10.42
N ASP A 352 7.68 -0.04 10.46
CA ASP A 352 8.02 -1.34 9.88
C ASP A 352 7.70 -1.45 8.38
N GLY A 353 7.04 -0.45 7.78
CA GLY A 353 6.64 -0.44 6.36
C GLY A 353 5.34 -1.19 6.07
N GLU A 354 4.53 -1.47 7.10
CA GLU A 354 3.19 -2.00 6.91
C GLU A 354 2.24 -0.90 6.44
N ILE A 355 1.37 -1.22 5.48
CA ILE A 355 0.48 -0.24 4.85
C ILE A 355 -0.84 -0.11 5.62
N TYR A 356 -1.26 1.13 5.78
CA TYR A 356 -2.56 1.51 6.35
C TYR A 356 -3.42 2.21 5.31
N VAL A 357 -4.73 1.97 5.39
CA VAL A 357 -5.76 2.55 4.53
C VAL A 357 -6.64 3.45 5.37
N VAL A 358 -6.83 4.68 4.91
CA VAL A 358 -7.64 5.71 5.58
C VAL A 358 -8.97 5.85 4.83
N GLY A 359 -10.08 5.60 5.52
CA GLY A 359 -11.42 5.86 5.02
C GLY A 359 -11.94 7.19 5.55
N LEU A 360 -12.35 8.11 4.66
CA LEU A 360 -12.84 9.46 5.03
C LEU A 360 -14.00 9.41 6.03
N GLY A 361 -14.77 8.32 6.04
CA GLY A 361 -15.86 8.08 6.98
C GLY A 361 -15.44 7.82 8.44
N GLY A 362 -14.13 7.95 8.75
CA GLY A 362 -13.64 7.92 10.14
C GLY A 362 -12.90 6.66 10.54
N THR A 363 -12.29 5.94 9.62
CA THR A 363 -11.58 4.67 9.90
C THR A 363 -10.15 4.67 9.42
N VAL A 364 -9.28 4.00 10.16
CA VAL A 364 -7.94 3.57 9.72
C VAL A 364 -7.84 2.07 9.90
N SER A 365 -7.43 1.36 8.86
CA SER A 365 -7.26 -0.09 8.85
C SER A 365 -5.87 -0.45 8.31
N ARG A 366 -5.26 -1.51 8.83
CA ARG A 366 -4.01 -2.04 8.32
C ARG A 366 -4.29 -3.07 7.22
N LEU A 367 -3.53 -3.02 6.13
CA LEU A 367 -3.52 -4.05 5.11
C LEU A 367 -2.84 -5.30 5.68
N THR A 368 -3.51 -6.43 5.66
CA THR A 368 -3.00 -7.68 6.25
C THR A 368 -3.35 -8.87 5.36
N ARG A 369 -2.78 -10.02 5.68
CA ARG A 369 -3.17 -11.30 5.09
C ARG A 369 -4.04 -12.07 6.08
N SER A 370 -5.13 -12.68 5.59
CA SER A 370 -5.90 -13.62 6.42
C SER A 370 -5.03 -14.81 6.80
N ALA A 371 -5.13 -15.25 8.05
CA ALA A 371 -4.47 -16.49 8.45
C ALA A 371 -5.03 -17.66 7.63
N VAL A 372 -4.14 -18.47 7.04
CA VAL A 372 -4.55 -19.72 6.39
C VAL A 372 -4.91 -20.71 7.47
N SER A 373 -6.18 -21.06 7.60
CA SER A 373 -6.59 -22.17 8.47
C SER A 373 -6.19 -23.49 7.81
N CYS A 374 -5.08 -24.07 8.27
CA CYS A 374 -4.57 -25.32 7.74
C CYS A 374 -5.37 -26.52 8.23
N THR A 375 -6.11 -27.15 7.34
CA THR A 375 -6.76 -28.44 7.57
C THR A 375 -6.04 -29.51 6.75
N TYR A 376 -5.86 -30.69 7.36
CA TYR A 376 -5.15 -31.79 6.72
C TYR A 376 -6.03 -33.05 6.66
N ALA A 377 -5.98 -33.74 5.54
CA ALA A 377 -6.49 -35.08 5.36
C ALA A 377 -5.39 -35.95 4.77
N ILE A 378 -5.39 -37.26 5.14
CA ILE A 378 -4.44 -38.23 4.59
C ILE A 378 -5.18 -39.48 4.08
N THR A 379 -4.66 -40.04 3.02
CA THR A 379 -5.16 -41.30 2.46
C THR A 379 -3.97 -42.16 1.98
N PRO A 380 -3.90 -43.47 2.40
CA PRO A 380 -4.80 -44.16 3.33
C PRO A 380 -4.55 -43.82 4.80
N THR A 381 -5.47 -44.18 5.70
CA THR A 381 -5.31 -44.06 7.17
C THR A 381 -4.84 -45.38 7.83
N ARG A 382 -4.74 -46.44 7.04
CA ARG A 382 -4.21 -47.75 7.44
C ARG A 382 -3.41 -48.38 6.31
N ALA A 383 -2.33 -49.07 6.69
CA ALA A 383 -1.53 -49.89 5.77
C ALA A 383 -1.12 -51.21 6.46
N THR A 384 -1.03 -52.29 5.69
CA THR A 384 -0.60 -53.59 6.15
C THR A 384 0.57 -54.11 5.33
N PHE A 385 1.54 -54.72 6.00
CA PHE A 385 2.73 -55.33 5.40
C PHE A 385 2.90 -56.74 5.89
N ASN A 386 3.48 -57.59 5.04
CA ASN A 386 3.98 -58.91 5.43
C ASN A 386 5.38 -58.82 6.08
N ALA A 387 5.97 -59.94 6.44
CA ALA A 387 7.28 -60.01 7.07
C ALA A 387 8.42 -59.36 6.27
N ALA A 388 8.34 -59.36 4.96
CA ALA A 388 9.37 -58.77 4.11
C ALA A 388 9.40 -57.23 4.17
N GLY A 389 8.34 -56.59 4.66
CA GLY A 389 8.19 -55.14 4.64
C GLY A 389 7.87 -54.62 3.24
N GLY A 390 8.34 -53.40 2.92
CA GLY A 390 8.13 -52.80 1.59
C GLY A 390 8.00 -51.30 1.62
N GLN A 391 7.56 -50.73 0.48
CA GLN A 391 7.33 -49.29 0.32
C GLN A 391 5.83 -48.98 0.40
N GLY A 392 5.51 -47.78 0.88
CA GLY A 392 4.16 -47.27 0.91
C GLY A 392 4.14 -45.75 0.61
N SER A 393 2.95 -45.25 0.38
CA SER A 393 2.72 -43.81 0.17
C SER A 393 1.48 -43.32 0.90
N ILE A 394 1.48 -42.05 1.26
CA ILE A 394 0.36 -41.31 1.85
C ILE A 394 0.10 -40.12 0.99
N THR A 395 -1.10 -39.98 0.43
CA THR A 395 -1.55 -38.75 -0.18
C THR A 395 -1.98 -37.80 0.91
N VAL A 396 -1.43 -36.58 0.90
CA VAL A 396 -1.80 -35.47 1.79
C VAL A 396 -2.67 -34.52 1.02
N THR A 397 -3.80 -34.17 1.58
CA THR A 397 -4.68 -33.10 1.05
C THR A 397 -4.74 -31.98 2.08
N SER A 398 -4.39 -30.77 1.65
CA SER A 398 -4.40 -29.57 2.47
C SER A 398 -4.58 -28.33 1.59
N SER A 399 -4.94 -27.18 2.19
CA SER A 399 -4.98 -25.90 1.49
C SER A 399 -3.57 -25.51 0.99
N ALA A 400 -3.51 -24.76 -0.10
CA ALA A 400 -2.25 -24.23 -0.62
C ALA A 400 -1.55 -23.38 0.46
N GLY A 401 -0.21 -23.46 0.54
CA GLY A 401 0.58 -22.75 1.55
C GLY A 401 0.61 -23.41 2.94
N CYS A 402 -0.15 -24.48 3.19
CA CYS A 402 -0.16 -25.18 4.47
C CYS A 402 1.02 -26.18 4.57
N PRO A 403 2.03 -25.91 5.39
CA PRO A 403 3.22 -26.76 5.50
C PRO A 403 2.91 -28.03 6.30
N TRP A 404 3.52 -29.14 5.93
CA TRP A 404 3.44 -30.39 6.67
C TRP A 404 4.77 -31.14 6.67
N THR A 405 4.97 -31.89 7.76
CA THR A 405 6.08 -32.82 7.91
C THR A 405 5.52 -34.21 8.25
N ALA A 406 6.26 -35.24 7.93
CA ALA A 406 5.91 -36.62 8.27
C ALA A 406 6.87 -37.14 9.37
N ALA A 407 6.31 -37.70 10.44
CA ALA A 407 7.08 -38.27 11.55
C ALA A 407 6.65 -39.74 11.82
N PRO A 408 7.58 -40.71 11.74
CA PRO A 408 7.31 -42.10 12.09
C PRO A 408 7.37 -42.29 13.61
N SER A 409 6.56 -43.22 14.14
CA SER A 409 6.57 -43.58 15.58
C SER A 409 7.71 -44.52 15.97
N ASP A 410 8.25 -45.24 14.99
CA ASP A 410 9.18 -46.36 15.22
C ASP A 410 10.32 -46.36 14.20
N SER A 411 11.50 -46.78 14.62
CA SER A 411 12.71 -46.81 13.79
C SER A 411 12.69 -47.79 12.61
N TRP A 412 11.74 -48.74 12.59
CA TRP A 412 11.54 -49.65 11.47
C TRP A 412 10.67 -49.07 10.34
N ILE A 413 10.18 -47.84 10.50
CA ILE A 413 9.50 -47.07 9.50
C ILE A 413 10.41 -45.89 9.14
N THR A 414 10.75 -45.74 7.88
CA THR A 414 11.61 -44.65 7.40
C THR A 414 10.86 -43.78 6.37
N ILE A 415 10.78 -42.49 6.63
CA ILE A 415 10.23 -41.53 5.65
C ILE A 415 11.29 -41.33 4.56
N THR A 416 10.91 -41.46 3.31
CA THR A 416 11.78 -41.34 2.14
C THR A 416 11.51 -40.08 1.27
N SER A 417 10.49 -39.28 1.64
CA SER A 417 10.20 -37.98 1.05
C SER A 417 10.51 -36.85 2.03
N GLY A 418 10.77 -35.65 1.51
CA GLY A 418 10.93 -34.43 2.33
C GLY A 418 9.60 -33.89 2.87
N PRO A 419 9.64 -32.79 3.62
CA PRO A 419 8.46 -32.04 3.99
C PRO A 419 7.78 -31.45 2.74
N GLY A 420 6.49 -31.06 2.87
CA GLY A 420 5.73 -30.48 1.78
C GLY A 420 4.82 -29.34 2.25
N SER A 421 4.14 -28.74 1.27
CA SER A 421 3.15 -27.69 1.49
C SER A 421 1.96 -27.90 0.55
N GLY A 422 0.73 -27.69 1.04
CA GLY A 422 -0.49 -27.97 0.29
C GLY A 422 -0.68 -29.46 0.01
N ASN A 423 -1.25 -29.78 -1.16
CA ASN A 423 -1.41 -31.16 -1.60
C ASN A 423 -0.05 -31.79 -1.91
N GLY A 424 0.13 -33.07 -1.50
CA GLY A 424 1.40 -33.76 -1.76
C GLY A 424 1.36 -35.24 -1.43
N THR A 425 2.53 -35.88 -1.50
CA THR A 425 2.67 -37.30 -1.21
C THR A 425 3.87 -37.54 -0.30
N VAL A 426 3.65 -38.27 0.81
CA VAL A 426 4.70 -38.81 1.65
C VAL A 426 4.99 -40.23 1.19
N THR A 427 6.26 -40.54 0.92
CA THR A 427 6.72 -41.91 0.66
C THR A 427 7.50 -42.43 1.87
N TYR A 428 7.36 -43.74 2.17
CA TYR A 428 8.01 -44.36 3.31
C TYR A 428 8.36 -45.81 3.02
N THR A 429 9.28 -46.36 3.80
CA THR A 429 9.65 -47.77 3.78
C THR A 429 9.41 -48.42 5.14
N VAL A 430 9.04 -49.70 5.11
CA VAL A 430 8.86 -50.55 6.28
C VAL A 430 9.91 -51.65 6.23
N ALA A 431 10.78 -51.70 7.25
CA ALA A 431 11.85 -52.70 7.32
C ALA A 431 11.32 -54.14 7.53
N PRO A 432 12.06 -55.18 7.10
CA PRO A 432 11.69 -56.56 7.35
C PRO A 432 11.47 -56.85 8.84
N TYR A 433 10.57 -57.80 9.15
CA TYR A 433 10.22 -58.19 10.50
C TYR A 433 10.52 -59.67 10.77
N SER A 434 11.44 -59.95 11.69
CA SER A 434 11.82 -61.29 12.14
C SER A 434 11.58 -61.52 13.64
N GLY A 435 10.81 -60.62 14.30
CA GLY A 435 10.54 -60.71 15.74
C GLY A 435 9.69 -61.92 16.16
N LYS A 436 9.64 -62.16 17.45
CA LYS A 436 8.90 -63.34 18.03
C LYS A 436 7.37 -63.12 18.03
N ALA A 437 6.90 -61.93 18.11
CA ALA A 437 5.46 -61.58 18.08
C ALA A 437 4.84 -61.87 16.72
N LYS A 438 3.53 -62.20 16.67
CA LYS A 438 2.82 -62.45 15.40
C LYS A 438 2.68 -61.23 14.53
N LYS A 439 2.71 -60.05 15.14
CA LYS A 439 2.60 -58.74 14.45
C LYS A 439 3.24 -57.62 15.26
N ARG A 440 3.62 -56.51 14.57
CA ARG A 440 3.97 -55.25 15.19
C ARG A 440 3.12 -54.10 14.58
N ASN A 441 2.90 -53.05 15.35
CA ASN A 441 2.16 -51.87 14.92
C ASN A 441 3.05 -50.67 15.08
N GLY A 442 2.89 -49.71 14.18
CA GLY A 442 3.51 -48.38 14.20
C GLY A 442 2.64 -47.39 13.48
N SER A 443 3.10 -46.18 13.39
CA SER A 443 2.35 -45.12 12.72
C SER A 443 3.24 -44.06 12.05
N ILE A 444 2.64 -43.31 11.17
CA ILE A 444 3.21 -42.08 10.59
C ILE A 444 2.22 -40.95 10.84
N THR A 445 2.67 -39.84 11.45
CA THR A 445 1.85 -38.66 11.66
C THR A 445 2.24 -37.61 10.63
N VAL A 446 1.23 -37.05 9.93
CA VAL A 446 1.41 -35.98 8.92
C VAL A 446 0.35 -34.92 9.17
N GLY A 447 0.75 -33.66 9.42
CA GLY A 447 -0.19 -32.56 9.67
C GLY A 447 -1.20 -32.85 10.79
N GLY A 448 -0.80 -33.60 11.85
CA GLY A 448 -1.69 -34.02 12.95
C GLY A 448 -2.63 -35.16 12.59
N ARG A 449 -2.54 -35.75 11.40
CA ARG A 449 -3.30 -36.96 10.98
C ARG A 449 -2.40 -38.19 11.01
N THR A 450 -2.95 -39.34 11.36
CA THR A 450 -2.17 -40.56 11.60
C THR A 450 -2.53 -41.69 10.64
N LEU A 451 -1.51 -42.19 9.92
CA LEU A 451 -1.56 -43.51 9.26
C LEU A 451 -1.13 -44.57 10.26
N THR A 452 -1.96 -45.58 10.51
CA THR A 452 -1.61 -46.77 11.28
C THR A 452 -1.01 -47.84 10.37
N ILE A 453 0.15 -48.39 10.73
CA ILE A 453 0.84 -49.45 10.00
C ILE A 453 0.82 -50.70 10.85
N GLN A 454 0.36 -51.82 10.28
CA GLN A 454 0.44 -53.14 10.87
C GLN A 454 1.32 -54.03 10.01
N GLN A 455 2.32 -54.66 10.59
CA GLN A 455 3.16 -55.67 9.92
C GLN A 455 3.03 -57.00 10.56
N SER A 456 2.67 -58.04 9.76
CA SER A 456 2.58 -59.43 10.17
C SER A 456 3.89 -60.16 9.91
N ARG A 457 4.15 -61.21 10.74
CA ARG A 457 5.28 -62.10 10.55
C ARG A 457 5.06 -63.03 9.37
#